data_914877abe920c1fe66e58371b7af4ea2
#
_entry.id   914877abe920c1fe66e58371b7af4ea2
#
_cell.length_a   1.000
_cell.length_b   1.000
_cell.length_c   1.000
_cell.angle_alpha   90.00
_cell.angle_beta   90.00
_cell.angle_gamma   90.00
#
_symmetry.space_group_name_H-M   'P 1'
#
loop_
_entity.id
_entity.type
_entity.pdbx_description
1 polymer ?
#
loop_
_entity_poly.entity_id
_entity_poly.type
_entity_poly.pdbx_seq_one_letter_code
_entity_poly.pdbx_strand_id
1 'polypeptide(L)'
;MQKTTRTWSAVLGGLLLAACNDPGPRVMAPTPPLAASKTLEKKGHAQVVSASGDIAAAVAQYRALLGDPLNGATRGEQPAGRREINWDGVPAAFTNTDAFPGDFFNARSPRGVLFTTGGTGFRVSDNGFTDVNAAYAGEFNVFSSPRLFASIGSNSMEVNFVVAGASTPAHVTGFGVVFADVERPHKTTLEYFNAEGKRLLEVAAPLRSDERGLSFVGAAFDEPVIARVRITTGDAPIGATTVDNVNVPGKGKHDRPVKGKKHDLVVMDDFLYGEPHAIN
;
A
#
# COMPACT_ATOMS: atom_id res chain seq x y z
N MET A 1 32.59 31.16 -63.90
CA MET A 1 32.70 32.67 -64.01
C MET A 1 32.80 33.21 -62.60
N GLN A 2 33.96 33.79 -62.36
CA GLN A 2 34.36 34.57 -61.21
C GLN A 2 33.44 35.76 -60.93
N LYS A 3 33.26 36.17 -59.66
CA LYS A 3 33.73 37.48 -59.20
C LYS A 3 33.67 37.58 -57.66
N THR A 4 34.83 37.75 -57.15
CA THR A 4 35.23 38.28 -55.81
C THR A 4 34.92 39.75 -55.68
N THR A 5 34.70 40.23 -54.42
CA THR A 5 35.19 41.51 -53.86
C THR A 5 34.72 41.57 -52.39
N ARG A 6 35.54 41.43 -51.37
CA ARG A 6 36.51 42.30 -50.69
C ARG A 6 35.89 43.49 -49.98
N THR A 7 35.95 43.35 -48.63
CA THR A 7 36.42 44.26 -47.54
C THR A 7 35.75 45.62 -47.40
N TRP A 8 35.46 45.94 -46.13
CA TRP A 8 36.16 46.99 -45.36
C TRP A 8 35.80 46.92 -43.85
N SER A 9 36.84 46.95 -43.02
CA SER A 9 36.80 47.13 -41.56
C SER A 9 36.47 48.57 -41.18
N ALA A 10 35.71 48.76 -40.12
CA ALA A 10 35.76 50.00 -39.34
C ALA A 10 35.68 49.64 -37.84
N VAL A 11 36.75 49.86 -37.15
CA VAL A 11 36.89 49.90 -35.70
C VAL A 11 36.37 51.25 -35.22
N LEU A 12 35.43 51.27 -34.27
CA LEU A 12 35.26 52.43 -33.41
C LEU A 12 34.89 51.94 -32.00
N GLY A 13 35.74 52.30 -31.06
CA GLY A 13 35.60 52.04 -29.65
C GLY A 13 34.54 52.97 -29.00
N GLY A 14 33.98 52.51 -27.92
CA GLY A 14 33.02 53.30 -27.14
C GLY A 14 32.61 52.61 -25.85
N LEU A 15 33.29 52.97 -24.80
CA LEU A 15 32.87 53.15 -23.42
C LEU A 15 32.10 51.99 -22.73
N LEU A 16 32.78 51.33 -21.80
CA LEU A 16 32.25 50.54 -20.71
C LEU A 16 31.41 51.43 -19.76
N LEU A 17 30.12 51.19 -19.69
CA LEU A 17 29.28 51.54 -18.55
C LEU A 17 28.96 50.23 -17.79
N ALA A 18 29.63 50.03 -16.67
CA ALA A 18 29.30 48.97 -15.70
C ALA A 18 27.94 49.32 -15.03
N ALA A 19 26.88 48.69 -15.46
CA ALA A 19 25.63 48.67 -14.70
C ALA A 19 25.75 47.51 -13.66
N CYS A 20 25.88 47.89 -12.40
CA CYS A 20 25.67 46.97 -11.28
C CYS A 20 24.23 46.54 -11.30
N ASN A 21 23.97 45.29 -11.76
CA ASN A 21 22.70 44.62 -11.59
C ASN A 21 22.75 43.93 -10.23
N ASP A 22 22.14 44.54 -9.24
CA ASP A 22 21.89 43.97 -7.93
C ASP A 22 20.86 42.84 -8.11
N PRO A 23 21.17 41.55 -7.84
CA PRO A 23 20.14 40.52 -7.87
C PRO A 23 19.27 40.67 -6.62
N GLY A 24 18.11 41.29 -6.80
CA GLY A 24 17.08 41.32 -5.76
C GLY A 24 16.85 39.94 -5.13
N PRO A 25 16.33 39.89 -3.89
CA PRO A 25 16.20 38.66 -3.14
C PRO A 25 15.37 37.65 -3.94
N ARG A 26 16.01 36.51 -4.28
CA ARG A 26 15.30 35.36 -4.82
C ARG A 26 14.32 34.88 -3.74
N VAL A 27 13.05 35.11 -3.97
CA VAL A 27 11.99 34.45 -3.23
C VAL A 27 12.11 32.94 -3.57
N MET A 28 12.68 32.18 -2.66
CA MET A 28 12.67 30.72 -2.75
C MET A 28 11.20 30.29 -2.68
N ALA A 29 10.74 29.62 -3.73
CA ALA A 29 9.46 28.91 -3.67
C ALA A 29 9.47 27.97 -2.46
N PRO A 30 8.38 27.86 -1.69
CA PRO A 30 8.32 26.93 -0.58
C PRO A 30 8.57 25.52 -1.09
N THR A 31 9.62 24.88 -0.57
CA THR A 31 9.90 23.46 -0.79
C THR A 31 8.66 22.71 -0.32
N PRO A 32 8.04 21.84 -1.16
CA PRO A 32 6.94 21.02 -0.68
C PRO A 32 7.45 20.19 0.52
N PRO A 33 6.62 19.98 1.56
CA PRO A 33 7.02 19.17 2.70
C PRO A 33 7.41 17.80 2.19
N LEU A 34 8.65 17.37 2.47
CA LEU A 34 9.06 15.99 2.26
C LEU A 34 8.05 15.12 3.03
N ALA A 35 7.31 14.30 2.29
CA ALA A 35 6.56 13.21 2.89
C ALA A 35 7.51 12.45 3.82
N ALA A 36 7.15 12.35 5.10
CA ALA A 36 8.00 11.72 6.08
C ALA A 36 8.09 10.22 5.78
N SER A 37 9.01 9.87 4.88
CA SER A 37 9.46 8.49 4.69
C SER A 37 10.18 8.12 5.97
N LYS A 38 9.49 7.46 6.91
CA LYS A 38 10.09 6.95 8.12
C LYS A 38 10.87 5.69 7.82
N THR A 39 12.14 5.87 7.81
CA THR A 39 13.28 5.03 8.24
C THR A 39 13.09 3.51 8.20
N LEU A 40 14.01 2.88 7.46
CA LEU A 40 14.36 1.46 7.63
C LEU A 40 14.72 1.19 9.09
N GLU A 41 13.81 0.65 9.88
CA GLU A 41 14.14 0.08 11.18
C GLU A 41 14.52 -1.38 10.98
N LYS A 42 15.78 -1.70 11.25
CA LYS A 42 16.26 -3.09 11.28
C LYS A 42 15.85 -3.71 12.61
N LYS A 43 14.78 -4.47 12.62
CA LYS A 43 14.28 -5.18 13.80
C LYS A 43 14.65 -6.66 13.68
N GLY A 44 15.78 -7.04 14.27
CA GLY A 44 16.35 -8.38 14.07
C GLY A 44 16.86 -8.55 12.64
N HIS A 45 16.46 -9.65 11.96
CA HIS A 45 16.79 -9.90 10.55
C HIS A 45 15.73 -9.35 9.57
N ALA A 46 14.75 -8.59 10.02
CA ALA A 46 13.70 -8.03 9.19
C ALA A 46 13.95 -6.55 8.88
N GLN A 47 13.71 -6.15 7.63
CA GLN A 47 13.63 -4.76 7.20
C GLN A 47 12.16 -4.36 7.13
N VAL A 48 11.79 -3.28 7.85
CA VAL A 48 10.42 -2.74 7.86
C VAL A 48 10.38 -1.45 7.06
N VAL A 49 9.44 -1.37 6.12
CA VAL A 49 9.13 -0.14 5.37
C VAL A 49 7.73 0.30 5.75
N SER A 50 7.57 1.56 6.14
CA SER A 50 6.26 2.12 6.46
C SER A 50 6.17 3.60 6.05
N ALA A 51 4.98 4.02 5.62
CA ALA A 51 4.69 5.41 5.27
C ALA A 51 3.19 5.70 5.42
N SER A 52 2.82 6.97 5.54
CA SER A 52 1.45 7.44 5.47
C SER A 52 1.35 8.72 4.64
N GLY A 53 0.18 8.98 4.05
CA GLY A 53 -0.05 10.08 3.11
C GLY A 53 0.37 9.70 1.69
N ASP A 54 1.37 10.35 1.11
CA ASP A 54 1.97 9.91 -0.16
C ASP A 54 2.90 8.71 0.09
N ILE A 55 2.36 7.53 -0.14
CA ILE A 55 3.06 6.25 0.11
C ILE A 55 3.79 5.69 -1.11
N ALA A 56 3.71 6.35 -2.27
CA ALA A 56 4.24 5.82 -3.54
C ALA A 56 5.72 5.45 -3.46
N ALA A 57 6.55 6.31 -2.86
CA ALA A 57 7.98 6.06 -2.70
C ALA A 57 8.27 4.86 -1.78
N ALA A 58 7.50 4.70 -0.70
CA ALA A 58 7.65 3.58 0.22
C ALA A 58 7.24 2.25 -0.42
N VAL A 59 6.15 2.24 -1.19
CA VAL A 59 5.71 1.07 -1.96
C VAL A 59 6.78 0.70 -3.01
N ALA A 60 7.35 1.69 -3.72
CA ALA A 60 8.43 1.44 -4.68
C ALA A 60 9.69 0.88 -4.00
N GLN A 61 10.07 1.41 -2.84
CA GLN A 61 11.16 0.89 -2.03
C GLN A 61 10.91 -0.55 -1.60
N TYR A 62 9.69 -0.85 -1.17
CA TYR A 62 9.33 -2.19 -0.73
C TYR A 62 9.34 -3.21 -1.90
N ARG A 63 8.86 -2.81 -3.10
CA ARG A 63 9.01 -3.59 -4.33
C ARG A 63 10.46 -3.95 -4.63
N ALA A 64 11.36 -2.99 -4.45
CA ALA A 64 12.79 -3.22 -4.65
C ALA A 64 13.38 -4.22 -3.62
N LEU A 65 12.91 -4.21 -2.37
CA LEU A 65 13.30 -5.19 -1.35
C LEU A 65 12.81 -6.60 -1.67
N LEU A 66 11.61 -6.74 -2.22
CA LEU A 66 11.06 -8.04 -2.61
C LEU A 66 11.69 -8.59 -3.88
N GLY A 67 12.28 -7.73 -4.71
CA GLY A 67 12.99 -8.10 -5.94
C GLY A 67 12.11 -8.19 -7.18
N ASP A 68 12.77 -8.34 -8.31
CA ASP A 68 12.17 -8.51 -9.64
C ASP A 68 12.43 -9.95 -10.16
N PRO A 69 11.60 -10.42 -11.11
CA PRO A 69 10.49 -9.78 -11.80
C PRO A 69 9.17 -9.81 -10.99
N LEU A 70 8.15 -9.07 -11.47
CA LEU A 70 6.76 -9.27 -11.05
C LEU A 70 6.20 -10.53 -11.75
N ASN A 71 6.00 -11.60 -11.02
CA ASN A 71 5.62 -12.91 -11.55
C ASN A 71 4.12 -13.06 -11.89
N GLY A 72 3.29 -12.13 -11.41
CA GLY A 72 1.86 -12.08 -11.71
C GLY A 72 1.13 -13.39 -11.35
N ALA A 73 0.37 -13.93 -12.30
CA ALA A 73 -0.38 -15.17 -12.14
C ALA A 73 0.32 -16.40 -12.74
N THR A 74 1.63 -16.39 -12.90
CA THR A 74 2.40 -17.53 -13.39
C THR A 74 2.34 -18.67 -12.38
N ARG A 75 1.92 -19.87 -12.84
CA ARG A 75 1.84 -21.08 -12.00
C ARG A 75 3.22 -21.59 -11.63
N GLY A 76 3.26 -22.27 -10.48
CA GLY A 76 4.49 -22.88 -9.96
C GLY A 76 5.37 -21.88 -9.26
N GLU A 77 6.43 -22.38 -8.69
CA GLU A 77 7.49 -21.62 -8.05
C GLU A 77 8.36 -20.94 -9.12
N GLN A 78 8.70 -19.67 -8.92
CA GLN A 78 9.61 -18.94 -9.79
C GLN A 78 10.97 -18.76 -9.08
N PRO A 79 12.06 -18.67 -9.81
CA PRO A 79 13.40 -18.66 -9.20
C PRO A 79 13.69 -17.38 -8.41
N ALA A 80 12.96 -16.30 -8.65
CA ALA A 80 13.12 -15.02 -7.97
C ALA A 80 11.90 -14.12 -8.20
N GLY A 81 11.86 -12.97 -7.53
CA GLY A 81 10.90 -11.90 -7.78
C GLY A 81 9.82 -11.80 -6.73
N ARG A 82 8.74 -11.14 -7.13
CA ARG A 82 7.62 -10.83 -6.24
C ARG A 82 6.26 -11.08 -6.91
N ARG A 83 5.23 -11.09 -6.09
CA ARG A 83 3.84 -11.09 -6.51
C ARG A 83 3.08 -9.93 -5.87
N GLU A 84 2.07 -9.45 -6.57
CA GLU A 84 1.22 -8.35 -6.12
C GLU A 84 -0.25 -8.68 -6.40
N ILE A 85 -1.13 -8.19 -5.52
CA ILE A 85 -2.58 -8.24 -5.67
C ILE A 85 -3.07 -6.82 -5.50
N ASN A 86 -3.61 -6.24 -6.57
CA ASN A 86 -4.20 -4.89 -6.58
C ASN A 86 -5.73 -4.90 -6.72
N TRP A 87 -6.35 -6.09 -6.72
CA TRP A 87 -7.80 -6.33 -6.80
C TRP A 87 -8.48 -5.91 -8.10
N ASP A 88 -7.91 -5.00 -8.88
CA ASP A 88 -8.54 -4.37 -10.05
C ASP A 88 -8.89 -5.38 -11.16
N GLY A 89 -8.15 -6.46 -11.27
CA GLY A 89 -8.40 -7.56 -12.20
C GLY A 89 -9.45 -8.56 -11.74
N VAL A 90 -10.07 -8.39 -10.57
CA VAL A 90 -11.13 -9.30 -10.09
C VAL A 90 -12.38 -9.13 -10.98
N PRO A 91 -12.97 -10.22 -11.51
CA PRO A 91 -14.17 -10.11 -12.34
C PRO A 91 -15.37 -9.52 -11.58
N ALA A 92 -16.26 -8.82 -12.28
CA ALA A 92 -17.45 -8.19 -11.70
C ALA A 92 -18.34 -9.18 -10.92
N ALA A 93 -18.38 -10.44 -11.32
CA ALA A 93 -19.12 -11.49 -10.61
C ALA A 93 -18.62 -11.77 -9.19
N PHE A 94 -17.40 -11.33 -8.85
CA PHE A 94 -16.79 -11.45 -7.52
C PHE A 94 -16.59 -10.10 -6.83
N THR A 95 -17.12 -9.02 -7.42
CA THR A 95 -17.05 -7.65 -6.90
C THR A 95 -18.39 -7.29 -6.25
N ASN A 96 -18.37 -6.51 -5.17
CA ASN A 96 -19.56 -6.10 -4.40
C ASN A 96 -20.42 -7.27 -3.89
N THR A 97 -19.77 -8.37 -3.53
CA THR A 97 -20.38 -9.54 -2.92
C THR A 97 -19.53 -10.05 -1.76
N ASP A 98 -20.17 -10.54 -0.69
CA ASP A 98 -19.48 -11.08 0.50
C ASP A 98 -18.98 -12.52 0.28
N ALA A 99 -19.23 -13.09 -0.89
CA ALA A 99 -18.85 -14.44 -1.27
C ALA A 99 -17.56 -14.50 -2.11
N PHE A 100 -16.64 -13.55 -1.96
CA PHE A 100 -15.34 -13.61 -2.64
C PHE A 100 -14.56 -14.85 -2.15
N PRO A 101 -14.12 -15.74 -3.08
CA PRO A 101 -13.45 -16.98 -2.68
C PRO A 101 -12.09 -16.72 -2.06
N GLY A 102 -11.82 -17.27 -0.87
CA GLY A 102 -10.53 -17.13 -0.19
C GLY A 102 -9.36 -17.76 -0.94
N ASP A 103 -9.63 -18.69 -1.86
CA ASP A 103 -8.64 -19.33 -2.74
C ASP A 103 -8.51 -18.68 -4.13
N PHE A 104 -9.20 -17.58 -4.38
CA PHE A 104 -9.24 -16.93 -5.71
C PHE A 104 -7.84 -16.72 -6.28
N PHE A 105 -6.91 -16.19 -5.48
CA PHE A 105 -5.53 -15.92 -5.89
C PHE A 105 -4.60 -17.14 -5.79
N ASN A 106 -5.16 -18.32 -5.73
CA ASN A 106 -4.44 -19.57 -5.98
C ASN A 106 -5.12 -20.41 -7.06
N ALA A 107 -6.45 -20.55 -7.02
CA ALA A 107 -7.20 -21.39 -7.95
C ALA A 107 -7.45 -20.73 -9.30
N ARG A 108 -7.93 -19.47 -9.32
CA ARG A 108 -8.36 -18.73 -10.53
C ARG A 108 -7.28 -17.80 -11.08
N SER A 109 -6.55 -17.12 -10.23
CA SER A 109 -5.47 -16.21 -10.57
C SER A 109 -4.23 -16.57 -9.76
N PRO A 110 -3.47 -17.60 -10.18
CA PRO A 110 -2.46 -18.25 -9.36
C PRO A 110 -1.35 -17.29 -8.91
N ARG A 111 -1.42 -16.85 -7.65
CA ARG A 111 -0.43 -16.01 -6.98
C ARG A 111 0.07 -16.62 -5.68
N GLY A 112 -0.40 -17.84 -5.33
CA GLY A 112 0.12 -18.60 -4.21
C GLY A 112 -0.34 -18.10 -2.85
N VAL A 113 -1.56 -17.56 -2.73
CA VAL A 113 -2.14 -17.17 -1.44
C VAL A 113 -3.53 -17.76 -1.24
N LEU A 114 -3.80 -18.10 0.02
CA LEU A 114 -5.10 -18.54 0.52
C LEU A 114 -5.50 -17.63 1.68
N PHE A 115 -6.70 -17.06 1.61
CA PHE A 115 -7.25 -16.19 2.65
C PHE A 115 -8.18 -16.98 3.56
N THR A 116 -8.08 -16.77 4.87
CA THR A 116 -9.01 -17.29 5.86
C THR A 116 -9.40 -16.19 6.85
N THR A 117 -10.62 -16.25 7.39
CA THR A 117 -11.12 -15.33 8.41
C THR A 117 -12.04 -16.04 9.38
N GLY A 118 -12.11 -15.55 10.61
CA GLY A 118 -13.13 -15.97 11.58
C GLY A 118 -14.49 -15.29 11.35
N GLY A 119 -14.58 -14.40 10.35
CA GLY A 119 -15.80 -13.73 9.93
C GLY A 119 -16.68 -14.56 9.00
N THR A 120 -17.53 -13.90 8.22
CA THR A 120 -18.50 -14.55 7.32
C THR A 120 -17.99 -14.66 5.87
N GLY A 121 -16.90 -13.99 5.52
CA GLY A 121 -16.32 -14.04 4.18
C GLY A 121 -15.40 -12.87 3.86
N PHE A 122 -15.23 -12.64 2.56
CA PHE A 122 -14.42 -11.57 2.02
C PHE A 122 -15.21 -10.78 0.96
N ARG A 123 -14.88 -9.52 0.80
CA ARG A 123 -15.47 -8.64 -0.20
C ARG A 123 -14.41 -7.82 -0.91
N VAL A 124 -14.49 -7.81 -2.24
CA VAL A 124 -13.84 -6.82 -3.11
C VAL A 124 -14.91 -5.78 -3.46
N SER A 125 -14.60 -4.50 -3.27
CA SER A 125 -15.54 -3.42 -3.52
C SER A 125 -14.96 -2.43 -4.54
N ASP A 126 -15.74 -2.02 -5.53
CA ASP A 126 -15.42 -0.96 -6.50
C ASP A 126 -16.20 0.34 -6.24
N ASN A 127 -16.97 0.38 -5.15
CA ASN A 127 -17.79 1.53 -4.76
C ASN A 127 -17.48 2.02 -3.34
N GLY A 128 -16.32 1.62 -2.75
CA GLY A 128 -15.92 2.01 -1.41
C GLY A 128 -16.87 1.47 -0.32
N PHE A 129 -17.48 0.31 -0.54
CA PHE A 129 -18.43 -0.37 0.36
C PHE A 129 -19.73 0.40 0.63
N THR A 130 -20.09 1.36 -0.24
CA THR A 130 -21.31 2.17 -0.05
C THR A 130 -22.60 1.35 -0.19
N ASP A 131 -22.54 0.21 -0.84
CA ASP A 131 -23.63 -0.77 -0.93
C ASP A 131 -23.80 -1.63 0.33
N VAL A 132 -22.77 -1.69 1.19
CA VAL A 132 -22.85 -2.27 2.53
C VAL A 132 -23.41 -1.25 3.52
N ASN A 133 -22.90 -0.03 3.48
CA ASN A 133 -23.38 1.07 4.31
C ASN A 133 -23.15 2.41 3.58
N ALA A 134 -24.22 3.13 3.31
CA ALA A 134 -24.17 4.42 2.62
C ALA A 134 -23.30 5.48 3.36
N ALA A 135 -23.06 5.30 4.67
CA ALA A 135 -22.20 6.18 5.45
C ALA A 135 -20.71 6.08 5.05
N TYR A 136 -20.31 5.06 4.32
CA TYR A 136 -18.91 4.91 3.83
C TYR A 136 -18.60 5.75 2.59
N ALA A 137 -19.58 6.52 2.09
CA ALA A 137 -19.34 7.38 0.92
C ALA A 137 -18.20 8.39 1.16
N GLY A 138 -17.09 8.22 0.41
CA GLY A 138 -15.91 9.08 0.52
C GLY A 138 -15.01 8.80 1.72
N GLU A 139 -15.24 7.72 2.48
CA GLU A 139 -14.43 7.35 3.64
C GLU A 139 -13.07 6.76 3.21
N PHE A 140 -13.09 5.83 2.28
CA PHE A 140 -11.90 5.09 1.88
C PHE A 140 -11.37 5.58 0.55
N ASN A 141 -10.09 5.99 0.50
CA ASN A 141 -9.38 6.27 -0.72
C ASN A 141 -8.67 5.02 -1.25
N VAL A 142 -8.42 5.00 -2.56
CA VAL A 142 -7.72 3.93 -3.24
C VAL A 142 -6.28 4.34 -3.54
N PHE A 143 -5.36 3.41 -3.46
CA PHE A 143 -3.98 3.53 -3.94
C PHE A 143 -3.88 3.11 -5.39
N SER A 144 -4.32 1.90 -5.70
CA SER A 144 -4.63 1.45 -7.05
C SER A 144 -6.15 1.50 -7.26
N SER A 145 -6.57 2.00 -8.41
CA SER A 145 -8.00 2.25 -8.68
C SER A 145 -8.58 1.12 -9.54
N PRO A 146 -9.83 0.70 -9.33
CA PRO A 146 -10.81 1.33 -8.44
C PRO A 146 -11.15 0.53 -7.17
N ARG A 147 -10.43 -0.55 -6.84
CA ARG A 147 -10.95 -1.56 -5.90
C ARG A 147 -10.23 -1.63 -4.57
N LEU A 148 -11.04 -1.93 -3.55
CA LEU A 148 -10.61 -2.17 -2.17
C LEU A 148 -11.06 -3.56 -1.72
N PHE A 149 -10.45 -4.06 -0.64
CA PHE A 149 -10.71 -5.38 -0.08
C PHE A 149 -10.91 -5.33 1.43
N ALA A 150 -11.82 -6.14 1.93
CA ALA A 150 -12.04 -6.32 3.37
C ALA A 150 -12.52 -7.74 3.70
N SER A 151 -12.20 -8.19 4.92
CA SER A 151 -12.93 -9.30 5.55
C SER A 151 -14.26 -8.81 6.10
N ILE A 152 -15.29 -9.64 6.04
CA ILE A 152 -16.65 -9.33 6.49
C ILE A 152 -16.97 -10.14 7.75
N GLY A 153 -17.56 -9.48 8.74
CA GLY A 153 -17.92 -10.09 10.02
C GLY A 153 -16.75 -10.30 10.98
N SER A 154 -15.54 -9.93 10.57
CA SER A 154 -14.33 -9.90 11.40
C SER A 154 -13.40 -8.80 10.89
N ASN A 155 -12.71 -8.12 11.78
CA ASN A 155 -11.61 -7.22 11.42
C ASN A 155 -10.24 -7.95 11.40
N SER A 156 -10.24 -9.27 11.37
CA SER A 156 -9.02 -10.08 11.31
C SER A 156 -9.13 -11.15 10.24
N MET A 157 -8.04 -11.33 9.50
CA MET A 157 -7.88 -12.39 8.50
C MET A 157 -6.46 -12.94 8.50
N GLU A 158 -6.28 -14.07 7.85
CA GLU A 158 -4.97 -14.67 7.64
C GLU A 158 -4.69 -14.85 6.14
N VAL A 159 -3.46 -14.60 5.76
CA VAL A 159 -2.87 -14.90 4.44
C VAL A 159 -1.94 -16.07 4.64
N ASN A 160 -2.25 -17.21 4.03
CA ASN A 160 -1.42 -18.42 4.05
C ASN A 160 -0.77 -18.58 2.68
N PHE A 161 0.53 -18.87 2.65
CA PHE A 161 1.27 -19.00 1.40
C PHE A 161 1.34 -20.44 0.94
N VAL A 162 1.16 -20.63 -0.36
CA VAL A 162 1.28 -21.90 -1.07
C VAL A 162 2.01 -21.67 -2.39
N VAL A 163 2.58 -22.70 -2.97
CA VAL A 163 3.14 -22.62 -4.34
C VAL A 163 2.01 -22.23 -5.29
N ALA A 164 2.23 -21.26 -6.15
CA ALA A 164 1.19 -20.66 -6.99
C ALA A 164 0.47 -21.70 -7.87
N GLY A 165 -0.83 -21.86 -7.66
CA GLY A 165 -1.67 -22.80 -8.37
C GLY A 165 -1.52 -24.26 -7.90
N ALA A 166 -0.90 -24.48 -6.74
CA ALA A 166 -0.78 -25.77 -6.07
C ALA A 166 -1.29 -25.67 -4.61
N SER A 167 -1.38 -26.81 -3.92
CA SER A 167 -1.69 -26.89 -2.50
C SER A 167 -0.46 -27.06 -1.60
N THR A 168 0.74 -27.08 -2.19
CA THR A 168 2.00 -27.23 -1.47
C THR A 168 2.24 -26.00 -0.59
N PRO A 169 2.41 -26.13 0.73
CA PRO A 169 2.75 -25.03 1.61
C PRO A 169 4.03 -24.32 1.17
N ALA A 170 4.04 -23.02 1.32
CA ALA A 170 5.17 -22.20 0.90
C ALA A 170 5.49 -21.13 1.94
N HIS A 171 6.66 -20.51 1.78
CA HIS A 171 7.09 -19.35 2.53
C HIS A 171 7.55 -18.23 1.57
N VAL A 172 7.50 -16.99 2.05
CA VAL A 172 7.93 -15.80 1.31
C VAL A 172 8.96 -15.02 2.11
N THR A 173 9.75 -14.18 1.42
CA THR A 173 10.74 -13.31 2.06
C THR A 173 10.08 -12.11 2.73
N GLY A 174 8.96 -11.62 2.24
CA GLY A 174 8.31 -10.42 2.75
C GLY A 174 6.84 -10.37 2.41
N PHE A 175 6.09 -9.57 3.19
CA PHE A 175 4.69 -9.25 2.94
C PHE A 175 4.38 -7.83 3.41
N GLY A 176 3.66 -7.05 2.62
CA GLY A 176 3.24 -5.70 2.92
C GLY A 176 1.85 -5.39 2.37
N VAL A 177 1.18 -4.42 2.99
CA VAL A 177 -0.20 -4.03 2.68
C VAL A 177 -0.34 -2.51 2.64
N VAL A 178 -1.09 -2.03 1.66
CA VAL A 178 -1.66 -0.69 1.67
C VAL A 178 -3.00 -0.72 2.41
N PHE A 179 -3.14 0.16 3.38
CA PHE A 179 -4.37 0.35 4.15
C PHE A 179 -4.98 1.71 3.84
N ALA A 180 -6.29 1.79 3.87
CA ALA A 180 -7.04 3.04 3.85
C ALA A 180 -7.69 3.28 5.21
N ASP A 181 -7.51 4.50 5.72
CA ASP A 181 -8.17 5.06 6.90
C ASP A 181 -7.71 4.51 8.25
N VAL A 182 -6.40 4.39 8.46
CA VAL A 182 -5.81 4.02 9.77
C VAL A 182 -5.81 5.23 10.70
N GLU A 183 -6.65 5.22 11.74
CA GLU A 183 -6.83 6.36 12.63
C GLU A 183 -6.42 6.09 14.09
N ARG A 184 -6.39 4.81 14.50
CA ARG A 184 -6.02 4.43 15.87
C ARG A 184 -4.68 3.73 15.94
N PRO A 185 -3.80 4.14 16.87
CA PRO A 185 -2.49 3.51 17.04
C PRO A 185 -2.66 2.05 17.44
N HIS A 186 -1.85 1.19 16.83
CA HIS A 186 -1.76 -0.24 17.16
C HIS A 186 -3.08 -1.05 16.99
N LYS A 187 -4.05 -0.53 16.21
CA LYS A 187 -5.27 -1.28 15.89
C LYS A 187 -5.21 -1.96 14.53
N THR A 188 -4.38 -1.43 13.62
CA THR A 188 -4.09 -2.07 12.34
C THR A 188 -2.68 -2.62 12.38
N THR A 189 -2.57 -3.96 12.27
CA THR A 189 -1.30 -4.67 12.47
C THR A 189 -1.10 -5.79 11.45
N LEU A 190 0.16 -6.11 11.17
CA LEU A 190 0.60 -7.32 10.50
C LEU A 190 1.44 -8.16 11.47
N GLU A 191 1.01 -9.39 11.72
CA GLU A 191 1.76 -10.39 12.48
C GLU A 191 2.28 -11.46 11.52
N TYR A 192 3.58 -11.70 11.52
CA TYR A 192 4.26 -12.63 10.63
C TYR A 192 4.61 -13.91 11.38
N PHE A 193 4.33 -15.07 10.78
CA PHE A 193 4.55 -16.39 11.38
C PHE A 193 5.33 -17.29 10.44
N ASN A 194 6.21 -18.10 11.02
CA ASN A 194 6.88 -19.17 10.29
C ASN A 194 5.99 -20.43 10.16
N ALA A 195 6.53 -21.48 9.52
CA ALA A 195 5.82 -22.74 9.27
C ALA A 195 5.41 -23.46 10.56
N GLU A 196 6.18 -23.32 11.64
CA GLU A 196 5.90 -23.89 12.96
C GLU A 196 4.87 -23.06 13.77
N GLY A 197 4.34 -21.98 13.17
CA GLY A 197 3.39 -21.09 13.82
C GLY A 197 4.01 -20.14 14.86
N LYS A 198 5.34 -20.04 14.92
CA LYS A 198 6.03 -19.07 15.77
C LYS A 198 5.93 -17.68 15.16
N ARG A 199 5.52 -16.69 15.97
CA ARG A 199 5.51 -15.29 15.56
C ARG A 199 6.94 -14.77 15.43
N LEU A 200 7.28 -14.32 14.21
CA LEU A 200 8.56 -13.75 13.85
C LEU A 200 8.61 -12.25 14.17
N LEU A 201 7.53 -11.54 13.85
CA LEU A 201 7.44 -10.09 13.95
C LEU A 201 5.98 -9.66 14.06
N GLU A 202 5.76 -8.50 14.68
CA GLU A 202 4.53 -7.75 14.62
C GLU A 202 4.85 -6.28 14.30
N VAL A 203 4.15 -5.70 13.34
CA VAL A 203 4.27 -4.29 12.97
C VAL A 203 2.90 -3.64 12.92
N ALA A 204 2.81 -2.40 13.38
CA ALA A 204 1.61 -1.61 13.27
C ALA A 204 1.68 -0.69 12.03
N ALA A 205 0.56 -0.55 11.33
CA ALA A 205 0.43 0.44 10.28
C ALA A 205 0.54 1.86 10.88
N PRO A 206 1.23 2.79 10.21
CA PRO A 206 1.26 4.17 10.64
C PRO A 206 -0.11 4.81 10.51
N LEU A 207 -0.42 5.76 11.40
CA LEU A 207 -1.65 6.54 11.29
C LEU A 207 -1.65 7.33 9.99
N ARG A 208 -2.81 7.48 9.37
CA ARG A 208 -2.96 8.37 8.22
C ARG A 208 -2.54 9.79 8.56
N SER A 209 -1.86 10.46 7.65
CA SER A 209 -1.32 11.81 7.86
C SER A 209 -2.09 12.90 7.12
N ASP A 210 -3.03 12.53 6.26
CA ASP A 210 -3.80 13.43 5.42
C ASP A 210 -5.24 12.94 5.19
N GLU A 211 -6.02 13.73 4.45
CA GLU A 211 -7.41 13.40 4.11
C GLU A 211 -7.54 12.23 3.13
N ARG A 212 -6.45 11.77 2.52
CA ARG A 212 -6.45 10.62 1.61
C ARG A 212 -6.47 9.30 2.36
N GLY A 213 -6.05 9.31 3.63
CA GLY A 213 -6.19 8.18 4.50
C GLY A 213 -5.34 6.96 4.17
N LEU A 214 -4.31 7.08 3.31
CA LEU A 214 -3.46 5.95 2.92
C LEU A 214 -2.32 5.73 3.90
N SER A 215 -2.05 4.45 4.18
CA SER A 215 -0.92 3.99 4.98
C SER A 215 -0.35 2.72 4.38
N PHE A 216 0.97 2.59 4.37
CA PHE A 216 1.67 1.39 3.95
C PHE A 216 2.52 0.86 5.08
N VAL A 217 2.52 -0.45 5.27
CA VAL A 217 3.52 -1.14 6.09
C VAL A 217 3.82 -2.52 5.50
N GLY A 218 5.09 -2.89 5.51
CA GLY A 218 5.56 -4.21 5.11
C GLY A 218 6.88 -4.55 5.77
N ALA A 219 7.13 -5.85 5.96
CA ALA A 219 8.41 -6.36 6.45
C ALA A 219 8.97 -7.38 5.47
N ALA A 220 10.29 -7.32 5.25
CA ALA A 220 11.03 -8.27 4.43
C ALA A 220 12.21 -8.83 5.24
N PHE A 221 12.39 -10.15 5.17
CA PHE A 221 13.50 -10.91 5.74
C PHE A 221 14.51 -11.26 4.67
N ASP A 222 15.74 -11.51 5.05
CA ASP A 222 16.82 -11.89 4.11
C ASP A 222 16.53 -13.25 3.44
N GLU A 223 15.76 -14.12 4.13
CA GLU A 223 15.40 -15.47 3.67
C GLU A 223 13.87 -15.66 3.66
N PRO A 224 13.34 -16.56 2.83
CA PRO A 224 11.93 -16.90 2.85
C PRO A 224 11.61 -17.69 4.14
N VAL A 225 10.98 -17.02 5.09
CA VAL A 225 10.64 -17.60 6.42
C VAL A 225 9.19 -17.38 6.81
N ILE A 226 8.45 -16.56 6.06
CA ILE A 226 7.06 -16.22 6.38
C ILE A 226 6.14 -17.23 5.70
N ALA A 227 5.51 -18.11 6.47
CA ALA A 227 4.51 -19.05 5.98
C ALA A 227 3.08 -18.50 6.07
N ARG A 228 2.85 -17.57 7.00
CA ARG A 228 1.53 -16.98 7.24
C ARG A 228 1.65 -15.56 7.78
N VAL A 229 0.70 -14.71 7.42
CA VAL A 229 0.52 -13.38 8.00
C VAL A 229 -0.90 -13.24 8.51
N ARG A 230 -1.06 -12.75 9.75
CA ARG A 230 -2.34 -12.27 10.26
C ARG A 230 -2.42 -10.78 10.06
N ILE A 231 -3.52 -10.31 9.48
CA ILE A 231 -3.85 -8.92 9.29
C ILE A 231 -5.00 -8.58 10.24
N THR A 232 -4.83 -7.51 11.03
CA THR A 232 -5.92 -6.91 11.80
C THR A 232 -6.16 -5.51 11.27
N THR A 233 -7.41 -5.16 10.98
CA THR A 233 -7.83 -3.87 10.41
C THR A 233 -8.70 -3.11 11.40
N GLY A 234 -8.19 -2.01 11.93
CA GLY A 234 -8.93 -1.17 12.88
C GLY A 234 -9.42 -1.91 14.12
N ASP A 235 -10.56 -1.49 14.67
CA ASP A 235 -11.14 -2.10 15.87
C ASP A 235 -12.58 -2.61 15.70
N ALA A 236 -13.09 -2.58 14.47
CA ALA A 236 -14.38 -3.17 14.10
C ALA A 236 -14.38 -3.63 12.63
N PRO A 237 -15.19 -4.63 12.27
CA PRO A 237 -15.35 -5.05 10.88
C PRO A 237 -16.25 -4.08 10.10
N ILE A 238 -16.05 -4.03 8.78
CA ILE A 238 -17.00 -3.44 7.83
C ILE A 238 -18.36 -4.14 7.98
N GLY A 239 -19.44 -3.37 8.02
CA GLY A 239 -20.79 -3.90 8.17
C GLY A 239 -21.89 -2.85 8.08
N ALA A 240 -23.12 -3.30 7.83
CA ALA A 240 -24.29 -2.44 7.58
C ALA A 240 -24.65 -1.48 8.73
N THR A 241 -24.22 -1.78 9.95
CA THR A 241 -24.53 -0.98 11.15
C THR A 241 -23.28 -0.38 11.81
N THR A 242 -22.09 -0.68 11.28
CA THR A 242 -20.84 -0.14 11.80
C THR A 242 -20.52 1.15 11.05
N VAL A 243 -20.13 2.20 11.76
CA VAL A 243 -19.77 3.50 11.19
C VAL A 243 -18.39 3.89 11.71
N ASP A 244 -17.54 4.36 10.83
CA ASP A 244 -16.33 5.05 11.24
C ASP A 244 -16.70 6.40 11.86
N ASN A 245 -16.18 6.67 13.02
CA ASN A 245 -16.47 7.90 13.76
C ASN A 245 -15.32 8.32 14.67
N VAL A 246 -14.09 7.94 14.29
CA VAL A 246 -12.86 8.42 14.93
C VAL A 246 -12.50 9.76 14.30
N ASN A 247 -12.36 10.78 15.14
CA ASN A 247 -11.92 12.10 14.70
C ASN A 247 -10.40 12.16 14.72
N VAL A 248 -9.78 12.39 13.57
CA VAL A 248 -8.36 12.75 13.52
C VAL A 248 -8.17 14.18 13.99
N PRO A 249 -7.23 14.45 14.94
CA PRO A 249 -6.91 15.82 15.33
C PRO A 249 -6.47 16.63 14.11
N GLY A 250 -7.21 17.70 13.77
CA GLY A 250 -6.92 18.62 12.66
C GLY A 250 -7.92 18.64 11.52
N LYS A 251 -8.85 17.71 11.43
CA LYS A 251 -9.98 17.80 10.48
C LYS A 251 -11.05 18.77 10.98
N GLY A 252 -11.51 19.64 10.07
CA GLY A 252 -12.56 20.62 10.32
C GLY A 252 -13.89 19.97 10.71
N LYS A 253 -14.65 20.75 11.47
CA LYS A 253 -15.95 20.42 12.07
C LYS A 253 -16.98 19.92 11.05
N HIS A 254 -17.01 18.64 10.76
CA HIS A 254 -18.19 17.94 10.26
C HIS A 254 -18.74 16.93 11.28
N ASP A 255 -18.35 17.09 12.55
CA ASP A 255 -18.74 16.23 13.63
C ASP A 255 -20.14 16.55 14.11
N ARG A 256 -21.13 15.80 13.61
CA ARG A 256 -22.30 15.52 14.44
C ARG A 256 -21.87 14.50 15.48
N PRO A 257 -22.09 14.76 16.79
CA PRO A 257 -21.80 13.76 17.80
C PRO A 257 -22.71 12.54 17.56
N VAL A 258 -22.13 11.50 16.97
CA VAL A 258 -22.80 10.20 16.85
C VAL A 258 -22.80 9.60 18.26
N LYS A 259 -24.00 9.40 18.85
CA LYS A 259 -24.14 8.63 20.07
C LYS A 259 -23.82 7.17 19.75
N GLY A 260 -22.66 6.67 20.18
CA GLY A 260 -22.26 5.29 19.95
C GLY A 260 -20.79 5.04 20.29
N LYS A 261 -20.40 3.79 20.23
CA LYS A 261 -18.98 3.39 20.34
C LYS A 261 -18.25 3.88 19.09
N LYS A 262 -17.15 4.59 19.29
CA LYS A 262 -16.31 5.06 18.19
C LYS A 262 -15.50 3.88 17.63
N HIS A 263 -15.58 3.67 16.33
CA HIS A 263 -14.86 2.64 15.61
C HIS A 263 -13.91 3.26 14.60
N ASP A 264 -12.74 2.64 14.48
CA ASP A 264 -11.73 2.85 13.46
C ASP A 264 -11.91 1.72 12.43
N LEU A 265 -12.47 2.03 11.27
CA LEU A 265 -12.71 1.09 10.19
C LEU A 265 -11.60 1.23 9.15
N VAL A 266 -10.89 0.17 8.92
CA VAL A 266 -9.78 0.14 7.99
C VAL A 266 -10.02 -0.91 6.92
N VAL A 267 -9.82 -0.54 5.66
CA VAL A 267 -9.86 -1.46 4.52
C VAL A 267 -8.49 -1.57 3.87
N MET A 268 -8.34 -2.54 2.98
CA MET A 268 -7.07 -2.86 2.35
C MET A 268 -7.12 -2.59 0.85
N ASP A 269 -5.97 -2.19 0.31
CA ASP A 269 -5.69 -2.09 -1.11
C ASP A 269 -4.57 -3.08 -1.47
N ASP A 270 -3.50 -2.68 -2.12
CA ASP A 270 -2.44 -3.55 -2.64
C ASP A 270 -1.78 -4.44 -1.58
N PHE A 271 -1.66 -5.72 -1.91
CA PHE A 271 -0.79 -6.67 -1.22
C PHE A 271 0.46 -6.93 -2.04
N LEU A 272 1.63 -6.83 -1.40
CA LEU A 272 2.94 -7.05 -2.02
C LEU A 272 3.70 -8.11 -1.23
N TYR A 273 4.23 -9.13 -1.90
CA TYR A 273 4.98 -10.19 -1.22
C TYR A 273 6.01 -10.84 -2.15
N GLY A 274 7.03 -11.45 -1.53
CA GLY A 274 8.05 -12.21 -2.25
C GLY A 274 7.46 -13.42 -2.97
N GLU A 275 8.20 -14.01 -3.89
CA GLU A 275 7.80 -15.26 -4.55
C GLU A 275 7.58 -16.36 -3.50
N PRO A 276 6.45 -17.12 -3.56
CA PRO A 276 6.24 -18.26 -2.67
C PRO A 276 7.10 -19.46 -3.07
N HIS A 277 7.99 -19.87 -2.17
CA HIS A 277 8.87 -21.03 -2.31
C HIS A 277 8.37 -22.18 -1.44
N ALA A 278 8.37 -23.42 -1.97
CA ALA A 278 7.93 -24.59 -1.24
C ALA A 278 8.67 -24.78 0.09
N ILE A 279 7.96 -25.16 1.13
CA ILE A 279 8.55 -25.60 2.41
C ILE A 279 8.94 -27.06 2.23
N ASN A 280 10.26 -27.35 2.30
CA ASN A 280 10.84 -28.69 2.18
C ASN A 280 10.82 -29.42 3.51
#